data_27ac9783521ade7b5fc66b83126280e5
#
_entry.id   27ac9783521ade7b5fc66b83126280e5
#
_cell.length_a   1.000
_cell.length_b   1.000
_cell.length_c   1.000
_cell.angle_alpha   90.00
_cell.angle_beta   90.00
_cell.angle_gamma   90.00
#
_symmetry.space_group_name_H-M   'P 1'
#
loop_
_entity.id
_entity.type
_entity.pdbx_description
1 polymer ?
#
loop_
_entity_poly.entity_id
_entity_poly.type
_entity_poly.pdbx_seq_one_letter_code
_entity_poly.pdbx_strand_id
1 'polypeptide(L)'
;NRLNQMQSNFVASVSHELKSPLASIQLYLETLKYQDVSKEENKDFVETMLSDTSRLSGLIENILQSSKADPKSMELQFQKVDLGKFLSEVVQDHKRQFEGKKFKVDLQLEASPLLMLDRKALQMVFNNLIGNALRYSPVGSALKINLHRTGRFWDVDFADKGIGFDKKDMKKVFKKFYRVQNKDTQNIEGAGLGLFISREIVKNHKGKLRVASLGRGKGSVFTVSLPISRGLTV
;
A
#
# COMPACT_ATOMS: atom_id res chain seq x y z
N ASN A 1 9.92 -23.43 -16.55
CA ASN A 1 10.15 -23.39 -15.11
C ASN A 1 9.38 -22.20 -14.51
N ARG A 2 8.32 -22.49 -13.71
CA ARG A 2 7.35 -21.47 -13.23
C ARG A 2 8.01 -20.35 -12.43
N LEU A 3 9.09 -20.67 -11.71
CA LEU A 3 9.84 -19.69 -10.92
C LEU A 3 10.58 -18.68 -11.80
N ASN A 4 11.25 -19.15 -12.85
CA ASN A 4 11.97 -18.29 -13.79
C ASN A 4 10.99 -17.36 -14.53
N GLN A 5 9.81 -17.84 -14.88
CA GLN A 5 8.78 -17.04 -15.54
C GLN A 5 8.23 -15.95 -14.61
N MET A 6 8.02 -16.28 -13.31
CA MET A 6 7.61 -15.28 -12.31
C MET A 6 8.69 -14.22 -12.09
N GLN A 7 9.96 -14.61 -12.08
CA GLN A 7 11.11 -13.70 -11.94
C GLN A 7 11.27 -12.82 -13.18
N SER A 8 11.15 -13.36 -14.40
CA SER A 8 11.19 -12.60 -15.63
C SER A 8 10.06 -11.58 -15.72
N ASN A 9 8.83 -11.99 -15.39
CA ASN A 9 7.67 -11.10 -15.34
C ASN A 9 7.85 -10.00 -14.29
N PHE A 10 8.49 -10.30 -13.16
CA PHE A 10 8.83 -9.32 -12.13
C PHE A 10 9.80 -8.26 -12.66
N VAL A 11 10.92 -8.68 -13.29
CA VAL A 11 11.91 -7.74 -13.85
C VAL A 11 11.25 -6.84 -14.90
N ALA A 12 10.44 -7.39 -15.78
CA ALA A 12 9.70 -6.63 -16.79
C ALA A 12 8.73 -5.63 -16.15
N SER A 13 7.96 -6.07 -15.13
CA SER A 13 7.01 -5.22 -14.42
C SER A 13 7.69 -4.07 -13.67
N VAL A 14 8.78 -4.37 -12.94
CA VAL A 14 9.58 -3.36 -12.24
C VAL A 14 10.16 -2.34 -13.22
N SER A 15 10.72 -2.82 -14.34
CA SER A 15 11.27 -1.93 -15.36
C SER A 15 10.20 -0.99 -15.93
N HIS A 16 8.98 -1.48 -16.14
CA HIS A 16 7.87 -0.66 -16.62
C HIS A 16 7.41 0.33 -15.56
N GLU A 17 7.27 -0.12 -14.30
CA GLU A 17 6.86 0.75 -13.18
C GLU A 17 7.87 1.85 -12.84
N LEU A 18 9.16 1.63 -13.11
CA LEU A 18 10.21 2.65 -12.97
C LEU A 18 10.24 3.62 -14.15
N LYS A 19 10.02 3.12 -15.37
CA LYS A 19 10.08 3.95 -16.59
C LYS A 19 8.94 4.97 -16.65
N SER A 20 7.73 4.60 -16.24
CA SER A 20 6.54 5.47 -16.34
C SER A 20 6.71 6.78 -15.55
N PRO A 21 6.97 6.78 -14.23
CA PRO A 21 7.16 8.02 -13.48
C PRO A 21 8.43 8.79 -13.91
N LEU A 22 9.50 8.07 -14.31
CA LEU A 22 10.72 8.73 -14.82
C LEU A 22 10.45 9.50 -16.11
N ALA A 23 9.69 8.93 -17.05
CA ALA A 23 9.28 9.61 -18.27
C ALA A 23 8.37 10.81 -18.01
N SER A 24 7.48 10.70 -17.03
CA SER A 24 6.63 11.82 -16.58
C SER A 24 7.47 12.97 -16.03
N ILE A 25 8.41 12.68 -15.12
CA ILE A 25 9.31 13.69 -14.55
C ILE A 25 10.13 14.35 -15.67
N GLN A 26 10.69 13.56 -16.59
CA GLN A 26 11.47 14.07 -17.71
C GLN A 26 10.64 14.98 -18.60
N LEU A 27 9.40 14.60 -18.94
CA LEU A 27 8.51 15.41 -19.77
C LEU A 27 8.22 16.77 -19.13
N TYR A 28 7.90 16.80 -17.83
CA TYR A 28 7.63 18.06 -17.13
C TYR A 28 8.88 18.94 -17.04
N LEU A 29 10.05 18.36 -16.78
CA LEU A 29 11.32 19.12 -16.80
C LEU A 29 11.64 19.68 -18.17
N GLU A 30 11.42 18.92 -19.25
CA GLU A 30 11.59 19.40 -20.62
C GLU A 30 10.60 20.51 -20.96
N THR A 31 9.33 20.37 -20.54
CA THR A 31 8.31 21.40 -20.71
C THR A 31 8.72 22.70 -20.00
N LEU A 32 9.14 22.62 -18.73
CA LEU A 32 9.60 23.78 -17.96
C LEU A 32 10.86 24.43 -18.57
N LYS A 33 11.71 23.65 -19.26
CA LYS A 33 12.93 24.15 -19.88
C LYS A 33 12.69 24.88 -21.18
N TYR A 34 11.71 24.44 -21.97
CA TYR A 34 11.54 24.89 -23.36
C TYR A 34 10.26 25.71 -23.59
N GLN A 35 9.38 25.80 -22.63
CA GLN A 35 8.10 26.50 -22.74
C GLN A 35 7.90 27.47 -21.57
N ASP A 36 7.34 28.64 -21.88
CA ASP A 36 6.84 29.55 -20.85
C ASP A 36 5.53 29.00 -20.32
N VAL A 37 5.51 28.63 -19.04
CA VAL A 37 4.33 28.10 -18.34
C VAL A 37 3.83 29.10 -17.30
N SER A 38 2.55 29.10 -17.06
CA SER A 38 1.96 29.93 -15.99
C SER A 38 2.46 29.48 -14.61
N LYS A 39 2.35 30.37 -13.61
CA LYS A 39 2.71 30.02 -12.22
C LYS A 39 1.89 28.84 -11.67
N GLU A 40 0.64 28.70 -12.08
CA GLU A 40 -0.24 27.62 -11.70
C GLU A 40 0.21 26.28 -12.32
N GLU A 41 0.45 26.26 -13.62
CA GLU A 41 0.98 25.07 -14.31
C GLU A 41 2.34 24.63 -13.75
N ASN A 42 3.23 25.59 -13.48
CA ASN A 42 4.53 25.28 -12.85
C ASN A 42 4.35 24.58 -11.50
N LYS A 43 3.44 25.07 -10.67
CA LYS A 43 3.13 24.45 -9.38
C LYS A 43 2.60 23.02 -9.54
N ASP A 44 1.66 22.81 -10.47
CA ASP A 44 1.09 21.49 -10.74
C ASP A 44 2.13 20.51 -11.27
N PHE A 45 3.03 20.96 -12.14
CA PHE A 45 4.14 20.13 -12.66
C PHE A 45 5.10 19.72 -11.54
N VAL A 46 5.50 20.69 -10.70
CA VAL A 46 6.39 20.40 -9.56
C VAL A 46 5.71 19.40 -8.58
N GLU A 47 4.44 19.59 -8.28
CA GLU A 47 3.71 18.67 -7.39
C GLU A 47 3.60 17.26 -8.00
N THR A 48 3.37 17.15 -9.30
CA THR A 48 3.34 15.87 -10.01
C THR A 48 4.71 15.19 -9.98
N MET A 49 5.78 15.93 -10.28
CA MET A 49 7.15 15.40 -10.23
C MET A 49 7.54 14.93 -8.82
N LEU A 50 7.15 15.66 -7.77
CA LEU A 50 7.37 15.25 -6.38
C LEU A 50 6.61 13.96 -6.04
N SER A 51 5.36 13.83 -6.50
CA SER A 51 4.57 12.61 -6.35
C SER A 51 5.21 11.42 -7.05
N ASP A 52 5.68 11.60 -8.29
CA ASP A 52 6.36 10.56 -9.06
C ASP A 52 7.70 10.15 -8.43
N THR A 53 8.45 11.12 -7.90
CA THR A 53 9.70 10.85 -7.15
C THR A 53 9.43 10.04 -5.89
N SER A 54 8.39 10.37 -5.14
CA SER A 54 7.98 9.59 -3.96
C SER A 54 7.55 8.17 -4.33
N ARG A 55 6.85 8.01 -5.46
CA ARG A 55 6.46 6.70 -5.99
C ARG A 55 7.69 5.86 -6.37
N LEU A 56 8.67 6.46 -7.06
CA LEU A 56 9.93 5.79 -7.40
C LEU A 56 10.70 5.35 -6.16
N SER A 57 10.83 6.21 -5.17
CA SER A 57 11.50 5.90 -3.89
C SER A 57 10.83 4.71 -3.20
N GLY A 58 9.49 4.70 -3.14
CA GLY A 58 8.73 3.57 -2.59
C GLY A 58 8.92 2.26 -3.37
N LEU A 59 9.02 2.30 -4.70
CA LEU A 59 9.31 1.13 -5.52
C LEU A 59 10.71 0.57 -5.26
N ILE A 60 11.72 1.45 -5.17
CA ILE A 60 13.11 1.08 -4.87
C ILE A 60 13.19 0.44 -3.48
N GLU A 61 12.55 1.05 -2.48
CA GLU A 61 12.48 0.50 -1.11
C GLU A 61 11.87 -0.90 -1.11
N ASN A 62 10.74 -1.09 -1.81
CA ASN A 62 10.09 -2.39 -1.95
C ASN A 62 11.02 -3.44 -2.60
N ILE A 63 11.78 -3.06 -3.62
CA ILE A 63 12.75 -3.95 -4.28
C ILE A 63 13.86 -4.33 -3.31
N LEU A 64 14.45 -3.36 -2.62
CA LEU A 64 15.51 -3.58 -1.63
C LEU A 64 15.03 -4.46 -0.47
N GLN A 65 13.86 -4.21 0.07
CA GLN A 65 13.25 -5.04 1.11
C GLN A 65 12.99 -6.47 0.61
N SER A 66 12.57 -6.63 -0.64
CA SER A 66 12.32 -7.94 -1.23
C SER A 66 13.59 -8.71 -1.57
N SER A 67 14.71 -8.03 -1.78
CA SER A 67 16.01 -8.63 -2.13
C SER A 67 16.77 -9.13 -0.91
N LYS A 68 16.49 -8.61 0.28
CA LYS A 68 17.07 -9.15 1.53
C LYS A 68 16.65 -10.61 1.66
N ALA A 69 17.64 -11.50 1.64
CA ALA A 69 17.44 -12.95 1.57
C ALA A 69 16.69 -13.52 2.79
N ASP A 70 16.73 -12.81 3.93
CA ASP A 70 16.00 -13.19 5.14
C ASP A 70 15.09 -12.05 5.61
N PRO A 71 13.74 -12.21 5.49
CA PRO A 71 12.79 -11.24 6.05
C PRO A 71 12.93 -11.03 7.56
N LYS A 72 13.64 -11.93 8.27
CA LYS A 72 13.92 -11.81 9.70
C LYS A 72 15.02 -10.78 10.01
N SER A 73 15.81 -10.36 9.01
CA SER A 73 16.88 -9.38 9.16
C SER A 73 16.42 -7.93 9.10
N MET A 74 15.12 -7.68 9.01
CA MET A 74 14.58 -6.31 9.05
C MET A 74 14.72 -5.78 10.49
N GLU A 75 15.69 -4.91 10.73
CA GLU A 75 15.81 -4.19 12.01
C GLU A 75 14.70 -3.16 12.12
N LEU A 76 13.69 -3.45 12.94
CA LEU A 76 12.58 -2.56 13.21
C LEU A 76 12.93 -1.58 14.33
N GLN A 77 12.60 -0.31 14.14
CA GLN A 77 12.77 0.74 15.13
C GLN A 77 11.46 0.98 15.90
N PHE A 78 11.25 0.21 16.97
CA PHE A 78 10.05 0.29 17.78
C PHE A 78 10.00 1.57 18.61
N GLN A 79 8.88 2.28 18.55
CA GLN A 79 8.56 3.46 19.36
C GLN A 79 7.11 3.43 19.82
N LYS A 80 6.77 4.22 20.82
CA LYS A 80 5.38 4.40 21.26
C LYS A 80 4.61 5.17 20.18
N VAL A 81 3.58 4.57 19.60
CA VAL A 81 2.75 5.15 18.55
C VAL A 81 1.29 5.08 18.97
N ASP A 82 0.61 6.22 18.91
CA ASP A 82 -0.84 6.31 18.98
C ASP A 82 -1.40 5.84 17.63
N LEU A 83 -1.99 4.66 17.60
CA LEU A 83 -2.40 4.01 16.37
C LEU A 83 -3.56 4.74 15.67
N GLY A 84 -4.50 5.28 16.42
CA GLY A 84 -5.63 6.02 15.85
C GLY A 84 -5.20 7.34 15.20
N LYS A 85 -4.34 8.11 15.91
CA LYS A 85 -3.74 9.33 15.37
C LYS A 85 -2.91 9.02 14.12
N PHE A 86 -2.10 7.97 14.18
CA PHE A 86 -1.27 7.56 13.05
C PHE A 86 -2.12 7.18 11.82
N LEU A 87 -3.21 6.43 11.99
CA LEU A 87 -4.12 6.11 10.88
C LEU A 87 -4.76 7.37 10.29
N SER A 88 -5.15 8.32 11.14
CA SER A 88 -5.72 9.60 10.68
C SER A 88 -4.72 10.39 9.81
N GLU A 89 -3.46 10.44 10.23
CA GLU A 89 -2.39 11.10 9.46
C GLU A 89 -2.15 10.40 8.11
N VAL A 90 -2.09 9.06 8.09
CA VAL A 90 -1.93 8.29 6.84
C VAL A 90 -3.10 8.53 5.89
N VAL A 91 -4.33 8.58 6.38
CA VAL A 91 -5.51 8.91 5.56
C VAL A 91 -5.43 10.33 5.01
N GLN A 92 -5.00 11.28 5.83
CA GLN A 92 -4.83 12.69 5.40
C GLN A 92 -3.76 12.83 4.30
N ASP A 93 -2.67 12.09 4.38
CA ASP A 93 -1.60 12.08 3.36
C ASP A 93 -2.12 11.62 1.98
N HIS A 94 -3.16 10.78 1.95
CA HIS A 94 -3.78 10.30 0.71
C HIS A 94 -4.97 11.13 0.22
N LYS A 95 -5.32 12.23 0.90
CA LYS A 95 -6.52 13.03 0.61
C LYS A 95 -6.64 13.42 -0.87
N ARG A 96 -5.56 13.95 -1.47
CA ARG A 96 -5.54 14.33 -2.90
C ARG A 96 -5.83 13.15 -3.83
N GLN A 97 -5.30 11.97 -3.52
CA GLN A 97 -5.53 10.76 -4.32
C GLN A 97 -6.99 10.30 -4.21
N PHE A 98 -7.59 10.41 -3.03
CA PHE A 98 -9.00 10.13 -2.83
C PHE A 98 -9.89 11.12 -3.59
N GLU A 99 -9.61 12.42 -3.51
CA GLU A 99 -10.34 13.47 -4.23
C GLU A 99 -10.22 13.27 -5.75
N GLY A 100 -9.03 13.04 -6.28
CA GLY A 100 -8.79 12.81 -7.71
C GLY A 100 -9.55 11.60 -8.27
N LYS A 101 -9.79 10.58 -7.44
CA LYS A 101 -10.62 9.41 -7.80
C LYS A 101 -12.07 9.51 -7.33
N LYS A 102 -12.50 10.62 -6.75
CA LYS A 102 -13.83 10.79 -6.11
C LYS A 102 -14.12 9.69 -5.09
N PHE A 103 -13.10 9.25 -4.36
CA PHE A 103 -13.16 8.14 -3.44
C PHE A 103 -13.67 8.63 -2.08
N LYS A 104 -14.67 7.95 -1.53
CA LYS A 104 -15.17 8.24 -0.17
C LYS A 104 -14.39 7.42 0.84
N VAL A 105 -13.88 8.06 1.89
CA VAL A 105 -13.18 7.38 2.99
C VAL A 105 -13.99 7.52 4.26
N ASP A 106 -14.26 6.37 4.88
CA ASP A 106 -14.92 6.26 6.19
C ASP A 106 -13.89 5.70 7.18
N LEU A 107 -13.39 6.57 8.09
CA LEU A 107 -12.43 6.21 9.12
C LEU A 107 -13.14 6.07 10.45
N GLN A 108 -13.22 4.86 10.97
CA GLN A 108 -13.87 4.54 12.25
C GLN A 108 -12.82 4.06 13.25
N LEU A 109 -12.71 4.77 14.37
CA LEU A 109 -11.74 4.49 15.42
C LEU A 109 -12.50 4.18 16.71
N GLU A 110 -12.51 2.91 17.13
CA GLU A 110 -13.11 2.51 18.42
C GLU A 110 -12.32 3.12 19.59
N ALA A 111 -10.98 3.19 19.46
CA ALA A 111 -10.08 3.81 20.40
C ALA A 111 -8.77 4.21 19.70
N SER A 112 -7.90 4.89 20.45
CA SER A 112 -6.56 5.28 19.97
C SER A 112 -5.47 4.67 20.88
N PRO A 113 -5.18 3.36 20.72
CA PRO A 113 -4.23 2.68 21.62
C PRO A 113 -2.80 3.12 21.35
N LEU A 114 -2.02 3.25 22.45
CA LEU A 114 -0.57 3.39 22.38
C LEU A 114 0.07 2.01 22.26
N LEU A 115 0.78 1.77 21.16
CA LEU A 115 1.46 0.50 20.89
C LEU A 115 2.95 0.74 20.61
N MET A 116 3.78 -0.28 20.88
CA MET A 116 5.18 -0.29 20.45
C MET A 116 5.25 -0.76 19.00
N LEU A 117 5.50 0.17 18.07
CA LEU A 117 5.45 -0.07 16.64
C LEU A 117 6.62 0.63 15.93
N ASP A 118 7.07 0.07 14.82
CA ASP A 118 7.86 0.81 13.84
C ASP A 118 6.90 1.58 12.93
N ARG A 119 6.79 2.89 13.18
CA ARG A 119 5.89 3.78 12.45
C ARG A 119 6.17 3.81 10.95
N LYS A 120 7.47 3.86 10.55
CA LYS A 120 7.86 3.93 9.14
C LYS A 120 7.49 2.65 8.40
N ALA A 121 7.80 1.50 9.00
CA ALA A 121 7.48 0.20 8.43
C ALA A 121 5.96 0.00 8.30
N LEU A 122 5.16 0.37 9.31
CA LEU A 122 3.71 0.26 9.23
C LEU A 122 3.09 1.29 8.28
N GLN A 123 3.67 2.46 8.11
CA GLN A 123 3.24 3.41 7.09
C GLN A 123 3.34 2.81 5.69
N MET A 124 4.42 2.06 5.39
CA MET A 124 4.52 1.31 4.13
C MET A 124 3.38 0.30 3.97
N VAL A 125 3.01 -0.41 5.04
CA VAL A 125 1.88 -1.36 5.02
C VAL A 125 0.58 -0.65 4.70
N PHE A 126 0.26 0.43 5.42
CA PHE A 126 -1.01 1.15 5.25
C PHE A 126 -1.07 1.85 3.89
N ASN A 127 0.02 2.47 3.44
CA ASN A 127 0.12 3.07 2.10
C ASN A 127 -0.11 2.02 1.01
N ASN A 128 0.45 0.82 1.16
CA ASN A 128 0.25 -0.25 0.20
C ASN A 128 -1.22 -0.73 0.18
N LEU A 129 -1.87 -0.87 1.32
CA LEU A 129 -3.28 -1.30 1.39
C LEU A 129 -4.22 -0.23 0.83
N ILE A 130 -4.01 1.05 1.16
CA ILE A 130 -4.76 2.18 0.61
C ILE A 130 -4.52 2.28 -0.91
N GLY A 131 -3.27 2.19 -1.35
CA GLY A 131 -2.91 2.20 -2.77
C GLY A 131 -3.56 1.06 -3.55
N ASN A 132 -3.66 -0.13 -2.95
CA ASN A 132 -4.39 -1.25 -3.55
C ASN A 132 -5.89 -0.97 -3.63
N ALA A 133 -6.52 -0.46 -2.57
CA ALA A 133 -7.93 -0.08 -2.60
C ALA A 133 -8.22 0.94 -3.73
N LEU A 134 -7.40 1.97 -3.85
CA LEU A 134 -7.49 2.97 -4.92
C LEU A 134 -7.28 2.36 -6.31
N ARG A 135 -6.34 1.44 -6.46
CA ARG A 135 -5.96 0.84 -7.75
C ARG A 135 -6.99 -0.15 -8.27
N TYR A 136 -7.55 -0.96 -7.37
CA TYR A 136 -8.42 -2.06 -7.73
C TYR A 136 -9.92 -1.77 -7.56
N SER A 137 -10.29 -0.56 -7.15
CA SER A 137 -11.69 -0.14 -7.05
C SER A 137 -12.04 0.87 -8.15
N PRO A 138 -13.31 0.91 -8.59
CA PRO A 138 -13.80 1.88 -9.55
C PRO A 138 -13.68 3.32 -9.04
N VAL A 139 -13.66 4.29 -9.96
CA VAL A 139 -13.79 5.72 -9.63
C VAL A 139 -15.12 5.95 -8.90
N GLY A 140 -15.14 6.81 -7.90
CA GLY A 140 -16.33 7.10 -7.08
C GLY A 140 -16.65 6.03 -6.03
N SER A 141 -15.74 5.07 -5.81
CA SER A 141 -15.87 3.99 -4.84
C SER A 141 -15.65 4.48 -3.39
N ALA A 142 -15.56 3.56 -2.44
CA ALA A 142 -15.34 3.87 -1.04
C ALA A 142 -14.32 2.92 -0.41
N LEU A 143 -13.58 3.45 0.57
CA LEU A 143 -12.72 2.70 1.47
C LEU A 143 -13.20 2.94 2.90
N LYS A 144 -13.56 1.86 3.59
CA LYS A 144 -13.80 1.92 5.03
C LYS A 144 -12.56 1.41 5.76
N ILE A 145 -12.06 2.24 6.69
CA ILE A 145 -10.96 1.87 7.59
C ILE A 145 -11.53 1.81 9.00
N ASN A 146 -11.41 0.65 9.63
CA ASN A 146 -11.97 0.43 10.98
C ASN A 146 -10.88 -0.08 11.92
N LEU A 147 -10.65 0.65 13.02
CA LEU A 147 -9.77 0.24 14.12
C LEU A 147 -10.62 -0.25 15.29
N HIS A 148 -10.47 -1.52 15.63
CA HIS A 148 -11.23 -2.12 16.73
C HIS A 148 -10.41 -3.18 17.46
N ARG A 149 -10.83 -3.52 18.67
CA ARG A 149 -10.15 -4.53 19.47
C ARG A 149 -10.72 -5.92 19.24
N THR A 150 -9.85 -6.90 19.02
CA THR A 150 -10.20 -8.32 18.90
C THR A 150 -9.32 -9.15 19.81
N GLY A 151 -9.82 -9.43 21.01
CA GLY A 151 -9.09 -10.20 22.03
C GLY A 151 -7.76 -9.53 22.43
N ARG A 152 -6.64 -10.14 22.06
CA ARG A 152 -5.28 -9.63 22.34
C ARG A 152 -4.66 -8.84 21.20
N PHE A 153 -5.46 -8.42 20.23
CA PHE A 153 -5.01 -7.67 19.07
C PHE A 153 -5.84 -6.40 18.92
N TRP A 154 -5.22 -5.39 18.33
CA TRP A 154 -5.90 -4.31 17.65
C TRP A 154 -5.92 -4.61 16.16
N ASP A 155 -7.09 -4.73 15.60
CA ASP A 155 -7.32 -5.00 14.20
C ASP A 155 -7.61 -3.70 13.46
N VAL A 156 -6.92 -3.49 12.34
CA VAL A 156 -7.18 -2.41 11.40
C VAL A 156 -7.68 -3.05 10.12
N ASP A 157 -8.96 -2.86 9.82
CA ASP A 157 -9.59 -3.34 8.60
C ASP A 157 -9.55 -2.26 7.51
N PHE A 158 -9.14 -2.64 6.33
CA PHE A 158 -9.22 -1.86 5.11
C PHE A 158 -10.21 -2.54 4.17
N ALA A 159 -11.46 -2.08 4.16
CA ALA A 159 -12.55 -2.65 3.36
C ALA A 159 -12.79 -1.80 2.12
N ASP A 160 -12.48 -2.36 0.96
CA ASP A 160 -12.69 -1.75 -0.36
C ASP A 160 -13.92 -2.34 -1.08
N LYS A 161 -14.42 -1.63 -2.09
CA LYS A 161 -15.46 -2.09 -3.02
C LYS A 161 -14.89 -2.40 -4.40
N GLY A 162 -13.68 -2.98 -4.43
CA GLY A 162 -12.96 -3.31 -5.65
C GLY A 162 -13.38 -4.64 -6.28
N ILE A 163 -12.50 -5.12 -7.16
CA ILE A 163 -12.71 -6.35 -7.95
C ILE A 163 -12.78 -7.62 -7.10
N GLY A 164 -12.37 -7.60 -5.83
CA GLY A 164 -12.38 -8.75 -4.94
C GLY A 164 -11.45 -9.89 -5.37
N PHE A 165 -11.56 -11.03 -4.69
CA PHE A 165 -10.70 -12.21 -4.90
C PHE A 165 -11.48 -13.50 -4.99
N ASP A 166 -11.05 -14.42 -5.86
CA ASP A 166 -11.45 -15.82 -5.80
C ASP A 166 -10.81 -16.50 -4.57
N LYS A 167 -11.48 -17.50 -3.99
CA LYS A 167 -10.97 -18.26 -2.82
C LYS A 167 -9.56 -18.82 -3.03
N LYS A 168 -9.23 -19.27 -4.25
CA LYS A 168 -7.92 -19.80 -4.62
C LYS A 168 -6.81 -18.75 -4.58
N ASP A 169 -7.14 -17.48 -4.80
CA ASP A 169 -6.19 -16.38 -4.89
C ASP A 169 -5.91 -15.77 -3.53
N MET A 170 -6.89 -15.73 -2.61
CA MET A 170 -6.71 -15.23 -1.24
C MET A 170 -5.55 -15.89 -0.48
N LYS A 171 -5.29 -17.20 -0.73
CA LYS A 171 -4.15 -17.90 -0.14
C LYS A 171 -2.80 -17.56 -0.78
N LYS A 172 -2.81 -16.96 -1.98
CA LYS A 172 -1.61 -16.72 -2.80
C LYS A 172 -1.21 -15.26 -2.87
N VAL A 173 -2.12 -14.30 -2.61
CA VAL A 173 -1.85 -12.86 -2.77
C VAL A 173 -0.70 -12.34 -1.93
N PHE A 174 -0.34 -13.05 -0.85
CA PHE A 174 0.82 -12.74 -0.01
C PHE A 174 2.12 -13.45 -0.46
N LYS A 175 2.10 -14.21 -1.56
CA LYS A 175 3.33 -14.81 -2.10
C LYS A 175 4.11 -13.78 -2.90
N LYS A 176 5.44 -13.81 -2.78
CA LYS A 176 6.35 -12.95 -3.54
C LYS A 176 6.09 -13.08 -5.05
N PHE A 177 5.98 -11.96 -5.75
CA PHE A 177 5.71 -11.86 -7.19
C PHE A 177 4.33 -12.37 -7.64
N TYR A 178 3.44 -12.71 -6.71
CA TYR A 178 2.12 -13.18 -7.07
C TYR A 178 1.21 -12.02 -7.45
N ARG A 179 0.55 -12.16 -8.59
CA ARG A 179 -0.51 -11.25 -9.06
C ARG A 179 -1.68 -12.10 -9.54
N VAL A 180 -2.88 -11.63 -9.26
CA VAL A 180 -4.09 -12.20 -9.87
C VAL A 180 -4.08 -11.79 -11.34
N GLN A 181 -4.08 -12.76 -12.24
CA GLN A 181 -4.13 -12.55 -13.68
C GLN A 181 -5.53 -12.88 -14.19
N ASN A 182 -6.29 -11.88 -14.53
CA ASN A 182 -7.60 -11.99 -15.17
C ASN A 182 -7.86 -10.75 -16.04
N LYS A 183 -9.00 -10.71 -16.73
CA LYS A 183 -9.37 -9.59 -17.61
C LYS A 183 -9.41 -8.24 -16.87
N ASP A 184 -9.80 -8.25 -15.60
CA ASP A 184 -9.96 -7.04 -14.79
C ASP A 184 -8.62 -6.50 -14.27
N THR A 185 -7.55 -7.33 -14.24
CA THR A 185 -6.24 -6.99 -13.68
C THR A 185 -5.12 -6.90 -14.71
N GLN A 186 -5.36 -7.30 -15.96
CA GLN A 186 -4.30 -7.34 -16.98
C GLN A 186 -3.67 -5.98 -17.26
N ASN A 187 -4.44 -4.89 -17.18
CA ASN A 187 -3.99 -3.52 -17.42
C ASN A 187 -3.57 -2.80 -16.12
N ILE A 188 -3.64 -3.48 -14.96
CA ILE A 188 -3.25 -2.88 -13.68
C ILE A 188 -1.79 -3.25 -13.42
N GLU A 189 -0.91 -2.27 -13.40
CA GLU A 189 0.52 -2.45 -13.17
C GLU A 189 0.82 -2.82 -11.72
N GLY A 190 1.94 -3.52 -11.48
CA GLY A 190 2.41 -3.83 -10.13
C GLY A 190 3.39 -4.99 -10.08
N ALA A 191 4.46 -4.86 -9.31
CA ALA A 191 5.53 -5.85 -9.15
C ALA A 191 5.12 -7.13 -8.37
N GLY A 192 3.95 -7.12 -7.72
CA GLY A 192 3.51 -8.24 -6.88
C GLY A 192 4.32 -8.42 -5.59
N LEU A 193 4.94 -7.33 -5.10
CA LEU A 193 5.77 -7.33 -3.89
C LEU A 193 5.06 -6.72 -2.68
N GLY A 194 4.17 -5.75 -2.89
CA GLY A 194 3.61 -4.94 -1.81
C GLY A 194 2.95 -5.77 -0.71
N LEU A 195 2.04 -6.67 -1.03
CA LEU A 195 1.37 -7.52 -0.03
C LEU A 195 2.31 -8.52 0.64
N PHE A 196 3.31 -9.05 -0.08
CA PHE A 196 4.34 -9.89 0.52
C PHE A 196 5.14 -9.12 1.58
N ILE A 197 5.64 -7.92 1.23
CA ILE A 197 6.41 -7.05 2.15
C ILE A 197 5.54 -6.62 3.33
N SER A 198 4.30 -6.20 3.06
CA SER A 198 3.34 -5.85 4.13
C SER A 198 3.13 -6.99 5.12
N ARG A 199 3.03 -8.23 4.64
CA ARG A 199 2.91 -9.41 5.50
C ARG A 199 4.15 -9.64 6.34
N GLU A 200 5.35 -9.49 5.79
CA GLU A 200 6.59 -9.69 6.54
C GLU A 200 6.79 -8.57 7.58
N ILE A 201 6.48 -7.31 7.26
CA ILE A 201 6.50 -6.21 8.22
C ILE A 201 5.56 -6.50 9.40
N VAL A 202 4.30 -6.83 9.12
CA VAL A 202 3.31 -7.14 10.15
C VAL A 202 3.71 -8.35 10.99
N LYS A 203 4.29 -9.38 10.38
CA LYS A 203 4.82 -10.56 11.07
C LYS A 203 6.00 -10.20 12.00
N ASN A 204 6.90 -9.32 11.60
CA ASN A 204 7.99 -8.84 12.43
C ASN A 204 7.49 -8.00 13.63
N HIS A 205 6.32 -7.37 13.51
CA HIS A 205 5.56 -6.78 14.63
C HIS A 205 4.81 -7.82 15.49
N LYS A 206 5.05 -9.13 15.28
CA LYS A 206 4.30 -10.24 15.91
C LYS A 206 2.80 -10.20 15.63
N GLY A 207 2.41 -9.49 14.57
CA GLY A 207 1.05 -9.33 14.08
C GLY A 207 0.67 -10.36 13.01
N LYS A 208 -0.49 -10.16 12.41
CA LYS A 208 -1.04 -10.99 11.32
C LYS A 208 -1.66 -10.09 10.25
N LEU A 209 -1.36 -10.35 8.98
CA LEU A 209 -2.06 -9.75 7.84
C LEU A 209 -2.94 -10.80 7.17
N ARG A 210 -4.22 -10.50 7.06
CA ARG A 210 -5.24 -11.40 6.48
C ARG A 210 -6.00 -10.67 5.38
N VAL A 211 -6.64 -11.46 4.50
CA VAL A 211 -7.58 -10.95 3.49
C VAL A 211 -8.83 -11.80 3.48
N ALA A 212 -9.97 -11.17 3.33
CA ALA A 212 -11.25 -11.78 3.08
C ALA A 212 -11.92 -11.13 1.86
N SER A 213 -12.65 -11.91 1.07
CA SER A 213 -13.49 -11.44 -0.02
C SER A 213 -14.62 -12.42 -0.24
N LEU A 214 -15.80 -11.92 -0.55
CA LEU A 214 -16.97 -12.72 -0.91
C LEU A 214 -16.96 -13.20 -2.37
N GLY A 215 -15.92 -12.84 -3.11
CA GLY A 215 -15.74 -13.20 -4.51
C GLY A 215 -15.47 -12.01 -5.41
N ARG A 216 -15.40 -12.27 -6.71
CA ARG A 216 -15.18 -11.21 -7.72
C ARG A 216 -16.31 -10.19 -7.71
N GLY A 217 -15.95 -8.90 -7.86
CA GLY A 217 -16.88 -7.78 -7.83
C GLY A 217 -17.49 -7.50 -6.45
N LYS A 218 -17.04 -8.18 -5.40
CA LYS A 218 -17.58 -8.04 -4.04
C LYS A 218 -16.63 -7.29 -3.09
N GLY A 219 -15.56 -6.69 -3.62
CA GLY A 219 -14.54 -6.03 -2.83
C GLY A 219 -13.71 -6.97 -1.97
N SER A 220 -12.86 -6.39 -1.16
CA SER A 220 -12.03 -7.13 -0.21
C SER A 220 -11.87 -6.39 1.12
N VAL A 221 -11.54 -7.17 2.15
CA VAL A 221 -11.18 -6.65 3.47
C VAL A 221 -9.79 -7.16 3.81
N PHE A 222 -8.84 -6.25 3.93
CA PHE A 222 -7.52 -6.55 4.48
C PHE A 222 -7.49 -6.19 5.96
N THR A 223 -7.14 -7.15 6.82
CA THR A 223 -7.04 -6.96 8.28
C THR A 223 -5.59 -7.02 8.72
N VAL A 224 -5.10 -5.95 9.32
CA VAL A 224 -3.81 -5.87 10.01
C VAL A 224 -4.05 -6.04 11.49
N SER A 225 -3.65 -7.17 12.07
CA SER A 225 -3.76 -7.45 13.50
C SER A 225 -2.43 -7.15 14.20
N LEU A 226 -2.41 -6.20 15.12
CA LEU A 226 -1.24 -5.81 15.91
C LEU A 226 -1.43 -6.24 17.36
N PRO A 227 -0.45 -6.94 17.97
CA PRO A 227 -0.62 -7.43 19.33
C PRO A 227 -0.62 -6.28 20.35
N ILE A 228 -1.43 -6.40 21.37
CA ILE A 228 -1.36 -5.54 22.54
C ILE A 228 -0.07 -5.90 23.28
N SER A 229 0.88 -4.96 23.35
CA SER A 229 2.15 -5.16 24.05
C SER A 229 1.84 -5.48 25.54
N ARG A 230 2.30 -6.65 26.01
CA ARG A 230 2.30 -6.91 27.43
C ARG A 230 3.34 -5.98 28.08
N GLY A 231 2.89 -4.94 28.76
CA GLY A 231 3.77 -4.04 29.53
C GLY A 231 3.54 -2.55 29.38
N LEU A 232 2.49 -2.13 28.68
CA LEU A 232 2.06 -0.71 28.63
C LEU A 232 0.59 -0.58 29.02
N THR A 233 0.25 -1.10 30.20
CA THR A 233 -0.96 -0.63 30.92
C THR A 233 -0.48 0.53 31.79
N VAL A 234 -0.84 1.73 31.42
CA VAL A 234 -0.90 2.88 32.33
C VAL A 234 -2.33 3.02 32.74
#